data_ca2615ef11e8febd5cd54718caa97d85
#
_entry.id   ca2615ef11e8febd5cd54718caa97d85
#
_cell.length_a   1.000
_cell.length_b   1.000
_cell.length_c   1.000
_cell.angle_alpha   90.00
_cell.angle_beta   90.00
_cell.angle_gamma   90.00
#
_symmetry.space_group_name_H-M   'P 1'
#
loop_
_entity.id
_entity.type
_entity.pdbx_description
1 polymer ?
#
loop_
_entity_poly.entity_id
_entity_poly.type
_entity_poly.pdbx_seq_one_letter_code
_entity_poly.pdbx_strand_id
1 'polypeptide(L)'
;MPTAKLYHPDSPTPFALSRSKVELFMDCPRCFYLDRRLGIARPAGFPFNLNSAVDALLKREFDRYRVEGTAHPMMTEGGIRAVPHAHPELEAWRNNFRGVRTTHAGTNLDLFGAIDDLWRDLDTGELMVVDYKATSKSTEVTLDAPWQDGYKRQMEFYQWLLRRQG
;
A
#
# COMPACT_ATOMS: atom_id res chain seq x y z
N MET A 1 3.72 -13.98 -21.10
CA MET A 1 3.22 -13.51 -19.79
C MET A 1 3.94 -14.31 -18.72
N PRO A 2 4.51 -13.72 -17.67
CA PRO A 2 5.06 -14.51 -16.59
C PRO A 2 3.93 -15.34 -15.97
N THR A 3 4.12 -16.64 -15.89
CA THR A 3 3.18 -17.56 -15.24
C THR A 3 3.05 -17.16 -13.78
N ALA A 4 1.83 -16.88 -13.33
CA ALA A 4 1.58 -16.57 -11.93
C ALA A 4 2.10 -17.75 -11.07
N LYS A 5 2.95 -17.43 -10.09
CA LYS A 5 3.43 -18.43 -9.14
C LYS A 5 2.23 -18.94 -8.34
N LEU A 6 1.92 -20.23 -8.44
CA LEU A 6 0.82 -20.84 -7.71
C LEU A 6 1.25 -21.24 -6.30
N TYR A 7 0.31 -21.21 -5.37
CA TYR A 7 0.53 -21.68 -4.01
C TYR A 7 0.56 -23.21 -3.96
N HIS A 8 1.58 -23.75 -3.31
CA HIS A 8 1.71 -25.17 -2.99
C HIS A 8 1.95 -25.32 -1.49
N PRO A 9 1.12 -26.09 -0.76
CA PRO A 9 1.24 -26.20 0.69
C PRO A 9 2.59 -26.78 1.14
N ASP A 10 3.14 -27.71 0.35
CA ASP A 10 4.40 -28.39 0.66
C ASP A 10 5.65 -27.65 0.12
N SER A 11 5.49 -26.42 -0.36
CA SER A 11 6.62 -25.63 -0.85
C SER A 11 7.55 -25.27 0.31
N PRO A 12 8.86 -25.54 0.22
CA PRO A 12 9.82 -25.12 1.24
C PRO A 12 10.08 -23.63 1.24
N THR A 13 9.74 -22.93 0.16
CA THR A 13 9.94 -21.48 0.03
C THR A 13 8.66 -20.73 0.37
N PRO A 14 8.75 -19.61 1.13
CA PRO A 14 7.60 -18.77 1.41
C PRO A 14 6.86 -18.35 0.14
N PHE A 15 5.55 -18.37 0.20
CA PHE A 15 4.71 -17.92 -0.91
C PHE A 15 4.46 -16.43 -0.81
N ALA A 16 4.88 -15.67 -1.83
CA ALA A 16 4.70 -14.23 -1.88
C ALA A 16 3.21 -13.86 -2.08
N LEU A 17 2.65 -13.13 -1.13
CA LEU A 17 1.26 -12.71 -1.12
C LEU A 17 1.15 -11.21 -0.90
N SER A 18 0.71 -10.50 -1.94
CA SER A 18 0.54 -9.04 -1.88
C SER A 18 -0.70 -8.63 -1.09
N ARG A 19 -0.69 -7.40 -0.56
CA ARG A 19 -1.84 -6.77 0.10
C ARG A 19 -3.12 -6.91 -0.74
N SER A 20 -3.05 -6.67 -2.03
CA SER A 20 -4.22 -6.79 -2.92
C SER A 20 -4.77 -8.23 -3.01
N LYS A 21 -3.93 -9.23 -2.82
CA LYS A 21 -4.38 -10.63 -2.77
C LYS A 21 -4.95 -11.02 -1.41
N VAL A 22 -4.46 -10.41 -0.34
CA VAL A 22 -5.11 -10.51 0.98
C VAL A 22 -6.51 -9.89 0.92
N GLU A 23 -6.65 -8.71 0.31
CA GLU A 23 -7.97 -8.09 0.09
C GLU A 23 -8.89 -8.98 -0.77
N LEU A 24 -8.36 -9.59 -1.82
CA LEU A 24 -9.13 -10.54 -2.64
C LEU A 24 -9.68 -11.70 -1.81
N PHE A 25 -8.92 -12.18 -0.81
CA PHE A 25 -9.40 -13.20 0.11
C PHE A 25 -10.54 -12.69 0.99
N MET A 26 -10.40 -11.49 1.53
CA MET A 26 -11.44 -10.85 2.36
C MET A 26 -12.73 -10.63 1.57
N ASP A 27 -12.62 -10.17 0.32
CA ASP A 27 -13.78 -9.95 -0.55
C ASP A 27 -14.45 -11.25 -1.00
N CYS A 28 -13.65 -12.25 -1.38
CA CYS A 28 -14.15 -13.49 -1.97
C CYS A 28 -13.13 -14.63 -1.83
N PRO A 29 -13.21 -15.45 -0.78
CA PRO A 29 -12.30 -16.59 -0.59
C PRO A 29 -12.27 -17.55 -1.78
N ARG A 30 -13.41 -17.76 -2.44
CA ARG A 30 -13.47 -18.60 -3.66
C ARG A 30 -12.65 -18.01 -4.79
N CYS A 31 -12.76 -16.69 -5.05
CA CYS A 31 -11.97 -16.02 -6.09
C CYS A 31 -10.48 -16.07 -5.77
N PHE A 32 -10.12 -15.92 -4.50
CA PHE A 32 -8.74 -16.05 -4.04
C PHE A 32 -8.19 -17.46 -4.31
N TYR A 33 -8.95 -18.50 -3.98
CA TYR A 33 -8.57 -19.90 -4.24
C TYR A 33 -8.34 -20.15 -5.74
N LEU A 34 -9.29 -19.71 -6.59
CA LEU A 34 -9.16 -19.85 -8.05
C LEU A 34 -7.90 -19.16 -8.57
N ASP A 35 -7.63 -17.94 -8.09
CA ASP A 35 -6.47 -17.15 -8.50
C ASP A 35 -5.15 -17.77 -8.00
N ARG A 36 -5.04 -18.10 -6.71
CA ARG A 36 -3.76 -18.48 -6.08
C ARG A 36 -3.44 -19.98 -6.18
N ARG A 37 -4.44 -20.84 -6.31
CA ARG A 37 -4.27 -22.29 -6.43
C ARG A 37 -4.41 -22.82 -7.86
N LEU A 38 -5.31 -22.23 -8.65
CA LEU A 38 -5.62 -22.73 -9.99
C LEU A 38 -5.16 -21.77 -11.11
N GLY A 39 -4.65 -20.59 -10.79
CA GLY A 39 -4.19 -19.62 -11.78
C GLY A 39 -5.30 -18.92 -12.57
N ILE A 40 -6.54 -19.04 -12.10
CA ILE A 40 -7.72 -18.46 -12.74
C ILE A 40 -8.01 -17.11 -12.08
N ALA A 41 -7.47 -16.04 -12.66
CA ALA A 41 -7.65 -14.68 -12.16
C ALA A 41 -9.03 -14.12 -12.52
N ARG A 42 -9.55 -13.18 -11.70
CA ARG A 42 -10.69 -12.36 -12.10
C ARG A 42 -10.34 -11.57 -13.38
N PRO A 43 -11.31 -11.32 -14.27
CA PRO A 43 -11.12 -10.41 -15.38
C PRO A 43 -10.57 -9.06 -14.91
N ALA A 44 -9.65 -8.48 -15.67
CA ALA A 44 -9.13 -7.16 -15.35
C ALA A 44 -10.25 -6.12 -15.41
N GLY A 45 -10.30 -5.25 -14.39
CA GLY A 45 -11.18 -4.09 -14.40
C GLY A 45 -10.70 -2.99 -15.36
N PHE A 46 -11.45 -1.91 -15.46
CA PHE A 46 -11.03 -0.75 -16.26
C PHE A 46 -9.75 -0.13 -15.66
N PRO A 47 -8.79 0.29 -16.49
CA PRO A 47 -7.58 0.95 -16.01
C PRO A 47 -7.90 2.34 -15.45
N PHE A 48 -7.38 2.64 -14.27
CA PHE A 48 -7.50 3.96 -13.62
C PHE A 48 -6.30 4.87 -13.96
N ASN A 49 -6.10 5.15 -15.24
CA ASN A 49 -4.92 5.88 -15.74
C ASN A 49 -4.77 7.27 -15.11
N LEU A 50 -5.88 8.01 -14.92
CA LEU A 50 -5.85 9.33 -14.30
C LEU A 50 -5.38 9.26 -12.85
N ASN A 51 -5.90 8.30 -12.07
CA ASN A 51 -5.51 8.12 -10.68
C ASN A 51 -4.02 7.77 -10.55
N SER A 52 -3.51 6.93 -11.46
CA SER A 52 -2.08 6.58 -11.48
C SER A 52 -1.19 7.79 -11.84
N ALA A 53 -1.66 8.67 -12.73
CA ALA A 53 -0.94 9.89 -13.07
C ALA A 53 -0.91 10.89 -11.90
N VAL A 54 -2.03 11.05 -11.20
CA VAL A 54 -2.11 11.91 -10.01
C VAL A 54 -1.21 11.38 -8.90
N ASP A 55 -1.24 10.07 -8.63
CA ASP A 55 -0.35 9.42 -7.67
C ASP A 55 1.14 9.70 -7.97
N ALA A 56 1.55 9.51 -9.24
CA ALA A 56 2.92 9.77 -9.66
C ALA A 56 3.32 11.26 -9.55
N LEU A 57 2.37 12.18 -9.74
CA LEU A 57 2.60 13.62 -9.56
C LEU A 57 2.78 13.97 -8.09
N LEU A 58 1.90 13.48 -7.22
CA LEU A 58 1.97 13.71 -5.78
C LEU A 58 3.30 13.18 -5.21
N LYS A 59 3.70 11.96 -5.55
CA LYS A 59 4.99 11.39 -5.11
C LYS A 59 6.16 12.30 -5.46
N ARG A 60 6.23 12.79 -6.71
CA ARG A 60 7.30 13.71 -7.14
C ARG A 60 7.25 15.07 -6.42
N GLU A 61 6.05 15.57 -6.17
CA GLU A 61 5.88 16.84 -5.47
C GLU A 61 6.31 16.71 -4.01
N PHE A 62 5.83 15.70 -3.29
CA PHE A 62 6.24 15.45 -1.90
C PHE A 62 7.74 15.13 -1.78
N ASP A 63 8.37 14.51 -2.78
CA ASP A 63 9.81 14.25 -2.78
C ASP A 63 10.65 15.54 -2.79
N ARG A 64 10.17 16.62 -3.39
CA ARG A 64 10.84 17.94 -3.31
C ARG A 64 10.84 18.45 -1.87
N TYR A 65 9.69 18.42 -1.21
CA TYR A 65 9.58 18.84 0.21
C TYR A 65 10.35 17.92 1.15
N ARG A 66 10.50 16.65 0.80
CA ARG A 66 11.36 15.70 1.52
C ARG A 66 12.83 16.10 1.49
N VAL A 67 13.32 16.53 0.32
CA VAL A 67 14.70 16.99 0.16
C VAL A 67 14.90 18.31 0.93
N GLU A 68 13.93 19.20 0.92
CA GLU A 68 13.96 20.47 1.65
C GLU A 68 13.76 20.29 3.16
N GLY A 69 13.21 19.17 3.61
CA GLY A 69 12.88 18.91 5.01
C GLY A 69 11.72 19.77 5.53
N THR A 70 10.83 20.23 4.64
CA THR A 70 9.72 21.14 4.95
C THR A 70 8.36 20.48 4.75
N ALA A 71 7.32 21.01 5.41
CA ALA A 71 5.96 20.55 5.21
C ALA A 71 5.41 21.00 3.85
N HIS A 72 4.70 20.09 3.18
CA HIS A 72 3.98 20.44 1.96
C HIS A 72 2.77 21.35 2.28
N PRO A 73 2.41 22.33 1.43
CA PRO A 73 1.25 23.22 1.66
C PRO A 73 -0.05 22.47 2.01
N MET A 74 -0.36 21.37 1.32
CA MET A 74 -1.53 20.54 1.64
C MET A 74 -1.54 20.01 3.08
N MET A 75 -0.37 19.72 3.66
CA MET A 75 -0.27 19.31 5.06
C MET A 75 -0.65 20.47 5.98
N THR A 76 -0.11 21.64 5.71
CA THR A 76 -0.37 22.86 6.50
C THR A 76 -1.84 23.28 6.42
N GLU A 77 -2.41 23.28 5.21
CA GLU A 77 -3.83 23.59 4.98
C GLU A 77 -4.77 22.57 5.64
N GLY A 78 -4.37 21.30 5.64
CA GLY A 78 -5.09 20.22 6.33
C GLY A 78 -4.85 20.15 7.83
N GLY A 79 -4.05 21.06 8.42
CA GLY A 79 -3.72 21.04 9.84
C GLY A 79 -2.84 19.87 10.27
N ILE A 80 -2.15 19.23 9.32
CA ILE A 80 -1.28 18.07 9.57
C ILE A 80 0.12 18.57 9.93
N ARG A 81 0.53 18.35 11.16
CA ARG A 81 1.85 18.73 11.69
C ARG A 81 2.89 17.65 11.40
N ALA A 82 3.26 17.50 10.13
CA ALA A 82 4.21 16.50 9.68
C ALA A 82 5.09 17.03 8.54
N VAL A 83 6.15 16.28 8.25
CA VAL A 83 7.01 16.49 7.07
C VAL A 83 7.24 15.17 6.35
N PRO A 84 7.41 15.18 5.01
CA PRO A 84 7.81 13.98 4.28
C PRO A 84 9.15 13.47 4.80
N HIS A 85 9.21 12.17 5.17
CA HIS A 85 10.39 11.57 5.79
C HIS A 85 11.28 10.86 4.77
N ALA A 86 12.58 11.16 4.79
CA ALA A 86 13.56 10.45 3.99
C ALA A 86 13.91 9.10 4.64
N HIS A 87 13.74 8.01 3.89
CA HIS A 87 14.11 6.68 4.33
C HIS A 87 14.88 5.94 3.21
N PRO A 88 16.00 5.25 3.50
CA PRO A 88 16.81 4.60 2.47
C PRO A 88 16.06 3.56 1.65
N GLU A 89 15.09 2.89 2.23
CA GLU A 89 14.27 1.86 1.58
C GLU A 89 13.01 2.40 0.89
N LEU A 90 12.70 3.71 0.95
CA LEU A 90 11.43 4.25 0.48
C LEU A 90 11.16 3.92 -0.99
N GLU A 91 12.15 4.03 -1.86
CA GLU A 91 12.02 3.68 -3.28
C GLU A 91 11.71 2.19 -3.50
N ALA A 92 12.31 1.32 -2.68
CA ALA A 92 12.01 -0.10 -2.71
C ALA A 92 10.58 -0.37 -2.20
N TRP A 93 10.15 0.34 -1.17
CA TRP A 93 8.82 0.19 -0.57
C TRP A 93 7.69 0.72 -1.44
N ARG A 94 7.96 1.71 -2.30
CA ARG A 94 7.03 2.23 -3.32
C ARG A 94 6.86 1.29 -4.52
N ASN A 95 7.76 0.34 -4.69
CA ASN A 95 7.72 -0.58 -5.83
C ASN A 95 6.69 -1.69 -5.62
N ASN A 96 5.74 -1.84 -6.55
CA ASN A 96 4.63 -2.80 -6.47
C ASN A 96 5.05 -4.28 -6.42
N PHE A 97 6.29 -4.60 -6.82
CA PHE A 97 6.83 -5.98 -6.80
C PHE A 97 7.76 -6.24 -5.62
N ARG A 98 8.31 -5.19 -5.04
CA ARG A 98 9.18 -5.27 -3.85
C ARG A 98 8.38 -4.97 -2.59
N GLY A 99 7.96 -3.74 -2.43
CA GLY A 99 7.16 -3.27 -1.30
C GLY A 99 7.85 -3.44 0.05
N VAL A 100 7.16 -3.01 1.10
CA VAL A 100 7.48 -3.43 2.48
C VAL A 100 7.06 -4.88 2.62
N ARG A 101 7.92 -5.73 3.18
CA ARG A 101 7.61 -7.16 3.25
C ARG A 101 8.09 -7.83 4.54
N THR A 102 7.39 -8.88 4.91
CA THR A 102 7.77 -9.73 6.05
C THR A 102 7.32 -11.16 5.83
N THR A 103 8.15 -12.12 6.25
CA THR A 103 7.77 -13.53 6.24
C THR A 103 7.03 -13.85 7.53
N HIS A 104 5.81 -14.40 7.40
CA HIS A 104 5.04 -14.90 8.52
C HIS A 104 5.33 -16.38 8.74
N ALA A 105 6.17 -16.68 9.73
CA ALA A 105 6.70 -18.03 9.98
C ALA A 105 5.60 -19.09 10.18
N GLY A 106 4.49 -18.73 10.85
CA GLY A 106 3.38 -19.65 11.14
C GLY A 106 2.61 -20.14 9.91
N THR A 107 2.70 -19.43 8.76
CA THR A 107 1.95 -19.77 7.54
C THR A 107 2.82 -19.96 6.32
N ASN A 108 4.12 -19.81 6.43
CA ASN A 108 5.07 -19.81 5.31
C ASN A 108 4.67 -18.85 4.18
N LEU A 109 4.11 -17.69 4.55
CA LEU A 109 3.76 -16.61 3.62
C LEU A 109 4.77 -15.47 3.71
N ASP A 110 5.18 -14.95 2.57
CA ASP A 110 5.94 -13.71 2.43
C ASP A 110 4.95 -12.59 2.06
N LEU A 111 4.50 -11.85 3.07
CA LEU A 111 3.48 -10.81 2.95
C LEU A 111 4.14 -9.50 2.56
N PHE A 112 3.56 -8.80 1.56
CA PHE A 112 4.11 -7.55 1.09
C PHE A 112 3.07 -6.56 0.57
N GLY A 113 3.45 -5.28 0.56
CA GLY A 113 2.65 -4.21 -0.03
C GLY A 113 3.47 -2.98 -0.33
N ALA A 114 3.13 -2.28 -1.40
CA ALA A 114 3.75 -1.00 -1.75
C ALA A 114 3.00 0.13 -1.04
N ILE A 115 3.75 0.96 -0.34
CA ILE A 115 3.27 2.21 0.25
C ILE A 115 3.50 3.36 -0.72
N ASP A 116 2.75 4.45 -0.60
CA ASP A 116 2.99 5.62 -1.43
C ASP A 116 4.02 6.54 -0.80
N ASP A 117 3.97 6.72 0.52
CA ASP A 117 4.86 7.62 1.21
C ASP A 117 5.05 7.32 2.70
N LEU A 118 6.04 8.00 3.30
CA LEU A 118 6.28 8.10 4.73
C LEU A 118 6.38 9.55 5.14
N TRP A 119 5.65 9.92 6.19
CA TRP A 119 5.77 11.22 6.84
C TRP A 119 6.22 11.05 8.29
N ARG A 120 6.86 12.05 8.83
CA ARG A 120 7.23 12.10 10.25
C ARG A 120 6.38 13.15 10.94
N ASP A 121 5.65 12.74 11.95
CA ASP A 121 4.92 13.61 12.85
C ASP A 121 5.90 14.52 13.60
N LEU A 122 5.61 15.81 13.65
CA LEU A 122 6.49 16.82 14.28
C LEU A 122 6.32 16.90 15.79
N ASP A 123 5.21 16.41 16.33
CA ASP A 123 4.92 16.46 17.77
C ASP A 123 5.43 15.22 18.47
N THR A 124 5.25 14.04 17.86
CA THR A 124 5.64 12.74 18.45
C THR A 124 6.95 12.19 17.89
N GLY A 125 7.36 12.62 16.70
CA GLY A 125 8.49 12.05 15.95
C GLY A 125 8.20 10.72 15.29
N GLU A 126 7.00 10.17 15.46
CA GLU A 126 6.61 8.88 14.88
C GLU A 126 6.48 8.93 13.35
N LEU A 127 6.72 7.78 12.72
CA LEU A 127 6.54 7.63 11.27
C LEU A 127 5.09 7.26 10.96
N MET A 128 4.52 7.97 10.00
CA MET A 128 3.19 7.74 9.46
C MET A 128 3.30 7.17 8.06
N VAL A 129 2.65 6.03 7.81
CA VAL A 129 2.46 5.53 6.46
C VAL A 129 1.37 6.33 5.75
N VAL A 130 1.60 6.65 4.49
CA VAL A 130 0.69 7.47 3.68
C VAL A 130 0.36 6.76 2.38
N ASP A 131 -0.90 6.93 1.96
CA ASP A 131 -1.41 6.39 0.71
C ASP A 131 -2.25 7.48 0.02
N TYR A 132 -1.90 7.83 -1.22
CA TYR A 132 -2.55 8.89 -1.98
C TYR A 132 -3.78 8.37 -2.69
N LYS A 133 -4.92 9.05 -2.51
CA LYS A 133 -6.18 8.71 -3.17
C LYS A 133 -6.75 9.90 -3.92
N ALA A 134 -6.75 9.80 -5.25
CA ALA A 134 -7.41 10.79 -6.10
C ALA A 134 -8.93 10.59 -6.07
N THR A 135 -9.67 11.69 -6.00
CA THR A 135 -11.13 11.69 -6.10
C THR A 135 -11.62 12.88 -6.92
N SER A 136 -12.72 12.70 -7.65
CA SER A 136 -13.41 13.78 -8.36
C SER A 136 -14.61 14.35 -7.58
N LYS A 137 -14.78 13.96 -6.31
CA LYS A 137 -15.87 14.48 -5.47
C LYS A 137 -15.64 15.97 -5.19
N SER A 138 -16.70 16.76 -5.29
CA SER A 138 -16.75 18.17 -4.86
C SER A 138 -17.13 18.38 -3.40
N THR A 139 -17.51 17.30 -2.71
CA THR A 139 -17.87 17.32 -1.28
C THR A 139 -16.71 16.81 -0.44
N GLU A 140 -16.74 17.10 0.85
CA GLU A 140 -15.78 16.57 1.81
C GLU A 140 -15.65 15.04 1.68
N VAL A 141 -14.39 14.56 1.72
CA VAL A 141 -14.09 13.15 1.61
C VAL A 141 -13.95 12.56 3.01
N THR A 142 -14.84 11.63 3.34
CA THR A 142 -14.75 10.86 4.59
C THR A 142 -14.45 9.40 4.29
N LEU A 143 -14.10 8.61 5.30
CA LEU A 143 -13.87 7.16 5.21
C LEU A 143 -15.01 6.34 5.84
N ASP A 144 -16.23 6.88 5.88
CA ASP A 144 -17.36 6.29 6.62
C ASP A 144 -18.22 5.34 5.78
N ALA A 145 -18.08 5.39 4.45
CA ALA A 145 -18.84 4.50 3.57
C ALA A 145 -18.29 3.06 3.64
N PRO A 146 -19.18 2.03 3.68
CA PRO A 146 -18.76 0.62 3.82
C PRO A 146 -17.76 0.15 2.74
N TRP A 147 -17.85 0.67 1.53
CA TRP A 147 -16.91 0.34 0.45
C TRP A 147 -15.49 0.91 0.69
N GLN A 148 -15.32 1.85 1.63
CA GLN A 148 -14.03 2.43 2.00
C GLN A 148 -13.28 1.63 3.08
N ASP A 149 -13.89 0.60 3.65
CA ASP A 149 -13.24 -0.28 4.62
C ASP A 149 -11.98 -0.95 4.04
N GLY A 150 -11.96 -1.18 2.72
CA GLY A 150 -10.77 -1.64 2.01
C GLY A 150 -9.57 -0.68 2.15
N TYR A 151 -9.80 0.64 2.24
CA TYR A 151 -8.75 1.63 2.47
C TYR A 151 -8.23 1.57 3.92
N LYS A 152 -9.12 1.42 4.90
CA LYS A 152 -8.72 1.26 6.31
C LYS A 152 -7.86 0.01 6.49
N ARG A 153 -8.31 -1.13 5.99
CA ARG A 153 -7.54 -2.39 5.99
C ARG A 153 -6.20 -2.26 5.27
N GLN A 154 -6.15 -1.48 4.18
CA GLN A 154 -4.90 -1.21 3.47
C GLN A 154 -3.89 -0.49 4.37
N MET A 155 -4.32 0.54 5.08
CA MET A 155 -3.47 1.31 5.99
C MET A 155 -3.02 0.47 7.19
N GLU A 156 -3.93 -0.30 7.79
CA GLU A 156 -3.61 -1.23 8.88
C GLU A 156 -2.59 -2.28 8.47
N PHE A 157 -2.74 -2.84 7.26
CA PHE A 157 -1.81 -3.81 6.71
C PHE A 157 -0.42 -3.22 6.49
N TYR A 158 -0.33 -2.02 5.92
CA TYR A 158 0.94 -1.33 5.71
C TYR A 158 1.61 -0.96 7.03
N GLN A 159 0.84 -0.46 8.00
CA GLN A 159 1.33 -0.16 9.34
C GLN A 159 1.86 -1.42 10.03
N TRP A 160 1.15 -2.54 9.89
CA TRP A 160 1.61 -3.82 10.42
C TRP A 160 2.93 -4.27 9.76
N LEU A 161 3.06 -4.17 8.44
CA LEU A 161 4.30 -4.50 7.73
C LEU A 161 5.48 -3.65 8.22
N LEU A 162 5.28 -2.32 8.36
CA LEU A 162 6.34 -1.41 8.81
C LEU A 162 6.78 -1.71 10.24
N ARG A 163 5.84 -2.00 11.14
CA ARG A 163 6.18 -2.43 12.53
C ARG A 163 6.98 -3.72 12.61
N ARG A 164 7.02 -4.52 11.54
CA ARG A 164 7.84 -5.73 11.43
C ARG A 164 9.26 -5.46 10.92
N GLN A 165 9.52 -4.24 10.46
CA GLN A 165 10.88 -3.84 10.04
C GLN A 165 11.75 -3.39 11.26
N GLY A 166 11.18 -3.03 12.36
CA GLY A 166 11.83 -2.57 13.60
C GLY A 166 11.25 -1.26 14.03
#